data_73848d0c09500f998243af2f455fecce
#
_entry.id   73848d0c09500f998243af2f455fecce
#
_cell.length_a   1.000
_cell.length_b   1.000
_cell.length_c   1.000
_cell.angle_alpha   90.00
_cell.angle_beta   90.00
_cell.angle_gamma   90.00
#
_symmetry.space_group_name_H-M   'P 1'
#
loop_
_entity.id
_entity.type
_entity.pdbx_description
1 polymer ?
#
loop_
_entity_poly.entity_id
_entity_poly.type
_entity_poly.pdbx_seq_one_letter_code
_entity_poly.pdbx_strand_id
1 'polypeptide(L)'
;MDAVAVISASGKPLMPTNPVRARKLIKKGKAVIYKYCPLFTIRLTERTDGDIQTIEYCCDTGYQHIGLSIKSRKHEYVNEQRDLLPNETERHNDSRKYRKARRRRKLRHRACRRDNRHDNQICKDGYAPSIRNKRDQHISLYRSYTEILPVERAVFEMGQFDTQVLKAIEKGEPLPQGKDYQHGERYGYATLREAVFARDDYTC
;
A
#
# COMPACT_ATOMS: atom_id res chain seq x y z
N MET A 1 2.80 17.33 13.51
CA MET A 1 3.03 16.05 14.22
C MET A 1 2.70 16.26 15.69
N ASP A 2 1.59 15.69 16.11
CA ASP A 2 1.06 15.96 17.46
C ASP A 2 1.40 14.86 18.47
N ALA A 3 2.06 13.80 18.04
CA ALA A 3 2.45 12.69 18.89
C ALA A 3 3.92 12.28 18.70
N VAL A 4 4.53 11.80 19.78
CA VAL A 4 5.89 11.24 19.83
C VAL A 4 5.76 9.82 20.34
N ALA A 5 6.29 8.85 19.61
CA ALA A 5 6.32 7.47 20.04
C ALA A 5 7.32 7.29 21.21
N VAL A 6 6.99 6.41 22.12
CA VAL A 6 7.79 6.15 23.31
C VAL A 6 8.09 4.67 23.41
N ILE A 7 9.35 4.33 23.60
CA ILE A 7 9.81 2.97 23.87
C ILE A 7 10.38 2.91 25.28
N SER A 8 10.09 1.85 26.00
CA SER A 8 10.63 1.62 27.33
C SER A 8 12.15 1.34 27.30
N ALA A 9 12.79 1.33 28.45
CA ALA A 9 14.19 0.91 28.58
C ALA A 9 14.40 -0.52 28.12
N SER A 10 13.40 -1.41 28.30
CA SER A 10 13.41 -2.81 27.86
C SER A 10 13.12 -3.00 26.38
N GLY A 11 12.80 -1.93 25.62
CA GLY A 11 12.49 -2.02 24.17
C GLY A 11 11.02 -2.25 23.84
N LYS A 12 10.11 -2.27 24.83
CA LYS A 12 8.67 -2.39 24.58
C LYS A 12 8.06 -1.05 24.15
N PRO A 13 7.19 -1.00 23.12
CA PRO A 13 6.43 0.18 22.79
C PRO A 13 5.48 0.57 23.92
N LEU A 14 5.42 1.86 24.23
CA LEU A 14 4.51 2.47 25.20
C LEU A 14 3.57 3.46 24.53
N MET A 15 2.60 3.97 25.27
CA MET A 15 1.69 4.98 24.76
C MET A 15 2.44 6.23 24.26
N PRO A 16 2.05 6.75 23.08
CA PRO A 16 2.61 8.00 22.57
C PRO A 16 2.41 9.16 23.53
N THR A 17 3.29 10.11 23.46
CA THR A 17 3.28 11.29 24.31
C THR A 17 3.27 12.59 23.50
N ASN A 18 2.90 13.68 24.16
CA ASN A 18 2.95 15.01 23.58
C ASN A 18 4.42 15.46 23.35
N PRO A 19 4.73 16.17 22.26
CA PRO A 19 6.07 16.68 21.94
C PRO A 19 6.69 17.54 23.05
N VAL A 20 5.88 18.31 23.79
CA VAL A 20 6.37 19.11 24.90
C VAL A 20 6.90 18.24 26.05
N ARG A 21 6.17 17.16 26.37
CA ARG A 21 6.59 16.19 27.38
C ARG A 21 7.84 15.44 26.95
N ALA A 22 7.92 15.02 25.68
CA ALA A 22 9.08 14.35 25.11
C ALA A 22 10.34 15.21 25.25
N ARG A 23 10.29 16.52 24.87
CA ARG A 23 11.40 17.45 25.05
C ARG A 23 11.84 17.59 26.50
N LYS A 24 10.88 17.68 27.45
CA LYS A 24 11.19 17.75 28.89
C LYS A 24 11.89 16.48 29.37
N LEU A 25 11.49 15.29 28.89
CA LEU A 25 12.13 14.01 29.25
C LEU A 25 13.56 13.94 28.72
N ILE A 26 13.79 14.34 27.48
CA ILE A 26 15.14 14.39 26.88
C ILE A 26 16.02 15.38 27.64
N LYS A 27 15.51 16.60 27.90
CA LYS A 27 16.28 17.64 28.64
C LYS A 27 16.66 17.19 30.06
N LYS A 28 15.83 16.38 30.70
CA LYS A 28 16.10 15.81 32.03
C LYS A 28 16.98 14.54 32.01
N GLY A 29 17.45 14.10 30.86
CA GLY A 29 18.22 12.85 30.71
C GLY A 29 17.41 11.56 30.93
N LYS A 30 16.08 11.65 31.04
CA LYS A 30 15.18 10.50 31.28
C LYS A 30 14.75 9.79 29.99
N ALA A 31 15.11 10.33 28.83
CA ALA A 31 14.89 9.73 27.55
C ALA A 31 15.98 10.11 26.56
N VAL A 32 16.25 9.26 25.60
CA VAL A 32 17.15 9.50 24.47
C VAL A 32 16.38 9.38 23.16
N ILE A 33 16.86 10.04 22.10
CA ILE A 33 16.29 9.92 20.78
C ILE A 33 16.61 8.53 20.24
N TYR A 34 15.59 7.81 19.75
CA TYR A 34 15.72 6.45 19.23
C TYR A 34 15.61 6.42 17.71
N LYS A 35 14.51 6.94 17.13
CA LYS A 35 14.27 6.98 15.68
C LYS A 35 13.60 8.30 15.28
N TYR A 36 13.83 8.73 14.04
CA TYR A 36 13.15 9.89 13.45
C TYR A 36 11.97 9.48 12.57
N CYS A 37 12.04 8.33 11.93
CA CYS A 37 11.03 7.81 10.99
C CYS A 37 10.61 6.39 11.41
N PRO A 38 9.34 5.97 11.15
CA PRO A 38 8.25 6.72 10.51
C PRO A 38 7.64 7.81 11.39
N LEU A 39 7.77 7.70 12.71
CA LEU A 39 7.34 8.67 13.71
C LEU A 39 8.51 8.98 14.63
N PHE A 40 8.65 10.25 15.03
CA PHE A 40 9.68 10.62 15.99
C PHE A 40 9.50 9.82 17.28
N THR A 41 10.54 9.08 17.66
CA THR A 41 10.50 8.09 18.75
C THR A 41 11.60 8.35 19.75
N ILE A 42 11.24 8.34 21.02
CA ILE A 42 12.16 8.43 22.14
C ILE A 42 12.20 7.12 22.93
N ARG A 43 13.35 6.77 23.46
CA ARG A 43 13.52 5.62 24.37
C ARG A 43 13.76 6.12 25.80
N LEU A 44 12.99 5.59 26.74
CA LEU A 44 13.18 5.90 28.16
C LEU A 44 14.43 5.20 28.71
N THR A 45 15.12 5.84 29.65
CA THR A 45 16.36 5.31 30.25
C THR A 45 16.11 4.38 31.42
N GLU A 46 15.11 4.66 32.24
CA GLU A 46 14.86 3.95 33.49
C GLU A 46 13.57 3.10 33.46
N ARG A 47 12.51 3.64 32.85
CA ARG A 47 11.18 3.04 32.90
C ARG A 47 11.08 1.85 31.95
N THR A 48 10.74 0.69 32.51
CA THR A 48 10.64 -0.59 31.77
C THR A 48 9.22 -0.94 31.34
N ASP A 49 8.18 -0.38 32.00
CA ASP A 49 6.78 -0.72 31.74
C ASP A 49 5.86 0.50 31.91
N GLY A 50 4.61 0.41 31.47
CA GLY A 50 3.59 1.47 31.56
C GLY A 50 2.22 1.00 31.15
N ASP A 51 1.20 1.76 31.53
CA ASP A 51 -0.18 1.52 31.11
C ASP A 51 -0.32 1.70 29.61
N ILE A 52 -0.90 0.72 28.95
CA ILE A 52 -1.12 0.68 27.51
C ILE A 52 -2.63 0.66 27.24
N GLN A 53 -3.09 1.52 26.37
CA GLN A 53 -4.43 1.50 25.82
C GLN A 53 -4.38 0.81 24.44
N THR A 54 -5.47 0.17 24.06
CA THR A 54 -5.60 -0.43 22.74
C THR A 54 -5.41 0.62 21.66
N ILE A 55 -4.42 0.40 20.79
CA ILE A 55 -4.17 1.17 19.57
C ILE A 55 -4.54 0.29 18.39
N GLU A 56 -5.31 0.85 17.47
CA GLU A 56 -5.70 0.23 16.21
C GLU A 56 -4.88 0.82 15.07
N TYR A 57 -4.34 -0.06 14.25
CA TYR A 57 -3.71 0.26 12.97
C TYR A 57 -4.74 0.03 11.87
N CYS A 58 -5.25 1.10 11.24
CA CYS A 58 -6.22 1.04 10.17
C CYS A 58 -5.53 1.38 8.86
N CYS A 59 -5.66 0.53 7.86
CA CYS A 59 -5.01 0.68 6.57
C CYS A 59 -6.01 0.45 5.43
N ASP A 60 -6.13 1.45 4.56
CA ASP A 60 -6.76 1.32 3.26
C ASP A 60 -5.70 0.86 2.26
N THR A 61 -5.87 -0.37 1.74
CA THR A 61 -4.90 -1.04 0.90
C THR A 61 -5.11 -0.70 -0.58
N GLY A 62 -4.67 0.48 -0.99
CA GLY A 62 -4.72 0.90 -2.39
C GLY A 62 -3.59 0.34 -3.25
N TYR A 63 -3.78 0.32 -4.56
CA TYR A 63 -2.75 -0.13 -5.52
C TYR A 63 -1.64 0.90 -5.76
N GLN A 64 -1.96 2.19 -5.74
CA GLN A 64 -1.02 3.29 -5.92
C GLN A 64 -0.77 4.07 -4.64
N HIS A 65 -1.75 4.14 -3.77
CA HIS A 65 -1.73 4.90 -2.54
C HIS A 65 -2.13 4.00 -1.38
N ILE A 66 -1.53 4.22 -0.23
CA ILE A 66 -1.92 3.60 1.04
C ILE A 66 -2.47 4.70 1.93
N GLY A 67 -3.71 4.58 2.36
CA GLY A 67 -4.26 5.36 3.46
C GLY A 67 -3.94 4.70 4.78
N LEU A 68 -3.43 5.46 5.75
CA LEU A 68 -3.06 4.95 7.06
C LEU A 68 -3.60 5.84 8.17
N SER A 69 -4.32 5.25 9.10
CA SER A 69 -4.73 5.87 10.36
C SER A 69 -4.35 4.98 11.53
N ILE A 70 -3.64 5.52 12.51
CA ILE A 70 -3.30 4.82 13.75
C ILE A 70 -3.92 5.59 14.90
N LYS A 71 -4.86 4.97 15.57
CA LYS A 71 -5.70 5.62 16.56
C LYS A 71 -5.91 4.78 17.81
N SER A 72 -6.14 5.45 18.91
CA SER A 72 -6.76 4.89 20.10
C SER A 72 -8.23 5.33 20.15
N ARG A 73 -8.97 4.87 21.15
CA ARG A 73 -10.38 5.27 21.33
C ARG A 73 -10.61 6.79 21.39
N LYS A 74 -9.60 7.56 21.84
CA LYS A 74 -9.73 9.02 22.08
C LYS A 74 -8.87 9.88 21.15
N HIS A 75 -7.79 9.34 20.59
CA HIS A 75 -6.80 10.12 19.84
C HIS A 75 -6.34 9.38 18.60
N GLU A 76 -6.16 10.10 17.52
CA GLU A 76 -5.48 9.69 16.31
C GLU A 76 -4.02 10.17 16.37
N TYR A 77 -3.07 9.25 16.25
CA TYR A 77 -1.64 9.52 16.38
C TYR A 77 -0.95 9.72 15.05
N VAL A 78 -1.46 9.02 14.04
CA VAL A 78 -0.95 9.05 12.67
C VAL A 78 -2.12 9.06 11.71
N ASN A 79 -2.09 10.00 10.77
CA ASN A 79 -2.99 10.04 9.62
C ASN A 79 -2.13 10.46 8.43
N GLU A 80 -1.87 9.53 7.54
CA GLU A 80 -1.01 9.78 6.39
C GLU A 80 -1.48 8.99 5.16
N GLN A 81 -1.15 9.52 3.99
CA GLN A 81 -1.23 8.82 2.73
C GLN A 81 0.19 8.62 2.19
N ARG A 82 0.48 7.42 1.71
CA ARG A 82 1.76 7.10 1.08
C ARG A 82 1.57 6.58 -0.33
N ASP A 83 2.42 7.05 -1.22
CA ASP A 83 2.44 6.62 -2.61
C ASP A 83 3.32 5.37 -2.76
N LEU A 84 2.75 4.34 -3.40
CA LEU A 84 3.46 3.12 -3.75
C LEU A 84 4.12 3.25 -5.11
N LEU A 85 5.41 2.97 -5.19
CA LEU A 85 6.18 3.01 -6.45
C LEU A 85 5.92 4.29 -7.27
N PRO A 86 6.20 5.47 -6.74
CA PRO A 86 6.04 6.71 -7.49
C PRO A 86 6.86 6.60 -8.78
N ASN A 87 6.29 7.10 -9.90
CA ASN A 87 6.88 7.08 -11.24
C ASN A 87 7.10 5.67 -11.83
N GLU A 88 6.28 4.67 -11.43
CA GLU A 88 6.36 3.31 -11.99
C GLU A 88 6.28 3.32 -13.53
N THR A 89 5.34 4.06 -14.09
CA THR A 89 5.13 4.19 -15.55
C THR A 89 6.34 4.81 -16.25
N GLU A 90 6.94 5.85 -15.68
CA GLU A 90 8.12 6.51 -16.25
C GLU A 90 9.33 5.57 -16.24
N ARG A 91 9.58 4.89 -15.12
CA ARG A 91 10.65 3.88 -15.01
C ARG A 91 10.49 2.75 -16.02
N HIS A 92 9.26 2.29 -16.26
CA HIS A 92 8.97 1.30 -17.29
C HIS A 92 9.26 1.84 -18.69
N ASN A 93 8.84 3.06 -18.99
CA ASN A 93 9.09 3.70 -20.27
C ASN A 93 10.58 3.93 -20.52
N ASP A 94 11.32 4.37 -19.53
CA ASP A 94 12.78 4.55 -19.63
C ASP A 94 13.50 3.21 -19.81
N SER A 95 13.11 2.19 -19.04
CA SER A 95 13.63 0.85 -19.24
C SER A 95 13.35 0.29 -20.65
N ARG A 96 12.20 0.67 -21.22
CA ARG A 96 11.82 0.33 -22.61
C ARG A 96 12.66 1.09 -23.62
N LYS A 97 12.88 2.39 -23.43
CA LYS A 97 13.77 3.23 -24.27
C LYS A 97 15.19 2.70 -24.25
N TYR A 98 15.76 2.42 -23.06
CA TYR A 98 17.12 1.89 -22.93
C TYR A 98 17.28 0.50 -23.60
N ARG A 99 16.29 -0.37 -23.45
CA ARG A 99 16.29 -1.67 -24.15
C ARG A 99 16.26 -1.49 -25.67
N LYS A 100 15.44 -0.57 -26.17
CA LYS A 100 15.34 -0.25 -27.61
C LYS A 100 16.65 0.34 -28.12
N ALA A 101 17.26 1.30 -27.42
CA ALA A 101 18.55 1.88 -27.78
C ALA A 101 19.68 0.84 -27.80
N ARG A 102 19.72 -0.04 -26.79
CA ARG A 102 20.72 -1.12 -26.71
C ARG A 102 20.58 -2.13 -27.85
N ARG A 103 19.35 -2.46 -28.28
CA ARG A 103 19.12 -3.34 -29.45
C ARG A 103 19.55 -2.69 -30.76
N ARG A 104 19.33 -1.39 -30.95
CA ARG A 104 19.73 -0.66 -32.17
C ARG A 104 21.25 -0.57 -32.35
N ARG A 105 22.03 -0.59 -31.25
CA ARG A 105 23.50 -0.52 -31.29
C ARG A 105 24.17 -1.85 -31.66
N LYS A 106 23.43 -2.97 -31.66
CA LYS A 106 23.98 -4.30 -31.96
C LYS A 106 23.77 -4.68 -33.39
N LEU A 107 24.85 -4.92 -34.10
CA LEU A 107 24.84 -5.41 -35.50
C LEU A 107 24.29 -6.84 -35.65
N ARG A 108 24.31 -7.65 -34.57
CA ARG A 108 23.79 -9.03 -34.58
C ARG A 108 22.47 -9.10 -33.82
N HIS A 109 21.44 -9.62 -34.50
CA HIS A 109 20.20 -10.03 -33.84
C HIS A 109 20.47 -11.30 -33.02
N ARG A 110 20.26 -11.24 -31.72
CA ARG A 110 20.23 -12.46 -30.88
C ARG A 110 18.92 -13.20 -31.17
N ALA A 111 18.99 -14.55 -31.15
CA ALA A 111 17.79 -15.38 -31.16
C ALA A 111 16.77 -14.92 -30.11
N CYS A 112 15.50 -15.01 -30.45
CA CYS A 112 14.42 -14.60 -29.55
C CYS A 112 14.39 -15.55 -28.35
N ARG A 113 14.69 -15.04 -27.15
CA ARG A 113 14.62 -15.82 -25.89
C ARG A 113 13.19 -15.87 -25.35
N ARG A 114 12.19 -16.09 -26.20
CA ARG A 114 10.79 -16.09 -25.75
C ARG A 114 10.50 -17.26 -24.82
N ASP A 115 11.09 -18.40 -25.07
CA ASP A 115 10.85 -19.62 -24.31
C ASP A 115 11.36 -19.54 -22.86
N ASN A 116 12.48 -18.84 -22.63
CA ASN A 116 13.03 -18.63 -21.29
C ASN A 116 12.45 -17.41 -20.55
N ARG A 117 11.54 -16.64 -21.14
CA ARG A 117 10.97 -15.46 -20.49
C ARG A 117 9.95 -15.80 -19.42
N HIS A 118 9.20 -16.86 -19.64
CA HIS A 118 8.20 -17.31 -18.66
C HIS A 118 8.86 -17.82 -17.38
N ASP A 119 9.86 -18.66 -17.50
CA ASP A 119 10.50 -19.30 -16.35
C ASP A 119 11.26 -18.31 -15.44
N ASN A 120 11.81 -17.24 -16.05
CA ASN A 120 12.54 -16.21 -15.31
C ASN A 120 11.67 -15.04 -14.79
N GLN A 121 10.41 -14.91 -15.25
CA GLN A 121 9.51 -13.83 -14.85
C GLN A 121 8.50 -14.26 -13.80
N ILE A 122 8.20 -15.54 -13.72
CA ILE A 122 7.31 -16.06 -12.70
C ILE A 122 8.14 -16.24 -11.43
N CYS A 123 7.96 -15.32 -10.50
CA CYS A 123 8.43 -15.55 -9.15
C CYS A 123 7.81 -16.86 -8.63
N LYS A 124 8.52 -17.60 -7.78
CA LYS A 124 8.06 -18.86 -7.19
C LYS A 124 6.64 -18.78 -6.59
N ASP A 125 6.20 -17.60 -6.23
CA ASP A 125 4.89 -17.29 -5.62
C ASP A 125 3.81 -16.92 -6.68
N GLY A 126 4.12 -16.93 -7.97
CA GLY A 126 3.16 -16.59 -9.04
C GLY A 126 2.87 -15.09 -9.23
N TYR A 127 3.44 -14.21 -8.41
CA TYR A 127 3.18 -12.77 -8.48
C TYR A 127 4.23 -12.02 -9.31
N ALA A 128 3.80 -11.01 -10.05
CA ALA A 128 4.70 -10.08 -10.73
C ALA A 128 5.59 -9.34 -9.71
N PRO A 129 6.85 -9.00 -10.06
CA PRO A 129 7.76 -8.30 -9.14
C PRO A 129 7.22 -6.98 -8.58
N SER A 130 6.44 -6.23 -9.37
CA SER A 130 5.81 -4.98 -8.92
C SER A 130 4.74 -5.22 -7.85
N ILE A 131 3.92 -6.26 -8.02
CA ILE A 131 2.89 -6.64 -7.03
C ILE A 131 3.56 -7.10 -5.74
N ARG A 132 4.61 -7.92 -5.84
CA ARG A 132 5.40 -8.35 -4.68
C ARG A 132 5.99 -7.15 -3.95
N ASN A 133 6.59 -6.21 -4.66
CA ASN A 133 7.16 -5.00 -4.05
C ASN A 133 6.08 -4.18 -3.33
N LYS A 134 4.91 -3.98 -3.95
CA LYS A 134 3.80 -3.26 -3.31
C LYS A 134 3.32 -3.98 -2.04
N ARG A 135 3.13 -5.30 -2.10
CA ARG A 135 2.80 -6.10 -0.92
C ARG A 135 3.84 -5.94 0.20
N ASP A 136 5.12 -6.03 -0.16
CA ASP A 136 6.21 -5.95 0.81
C ASP A 136 6.32 -4.53 1.42
N GLN A 137 5.94 -3.48 0.67
CA GLN A 137 5.81 -2.12 1.20
C GLN A 137 4.70 -2.01 2.26
N HIS A 138 3.52 -2.61 2.03
CA HIS A 138 2.46 -2.66 3.04
C HIS A 138 2.93 -3.37 4.32
N ILE A 139 3.58 -4.52 4.17
CA ILE A 139 4.10 -5.30 5.30
C ILE A 139 5.19 -4.50 6.05
N SER A 140 6.09 -3.86 5.32
CA SER A 140 7.16 -3.04 5.90
C SER A 140 6.59 -1.85 6.67
N LEU A 141 5.57 -1.19 6.12
CA LEU A 141 4.89 -0.08 6.76
C LEU A 141 4.24 -0.51 8.09
N TYR A 142 3.49 -1.60 8.07
CA TYR A 142 2.89 -2.18 9.26
C TYR A 142 3.94 -2.50 10.34
N ARG A 143 5.01 -3.20 9.97
CA ARG A 143 6.10 -3.55 10.89
C ARG A 143 6.78 -2.32 11.48
N SER A 144 7.01 -1.29 10.67
CA SER A 144 7.67 -0.06 11.12
C SER A 144 6.90 0.68 12.21
N TYR A 145 5.57 0.61 12.17
CA TYR A 145 4.72 1.21 13.19
C TYR A 145 4.50 0.31 14.41
N THR A 146 4.36 -1.00 14.22
CA THR A 146 4.22 -1.95 15.35
C THR A 146 5.47 -2.05 16.20
N GLU A 147 6.64 -1.73 15.64
CA GLU A 147 7.91 -1.67 16.39
C GLU A 147 7.95 -0.51 17.41
N ILE A 148 7.25 0.60 17.12
CA ILE A 148 7.34 1.84 17.90
C ILE A 148 6.05 2.22 18.63
N LEU A 149 4.92 1.62 18.27
CA LEU A 149 3.61 1.85 18.87
C LEU A 149 3.02 0.54 19.38
N PRO A 150 2.33 0.53 20.52
CA PRO A 150 1.71 -0.67 21.09
C PRO A 150 0.41 -1.00 20.33
N VAL A 151 0.55 -1.40 19.07
CA VAL A 151 -0.57 -1.80 18.22
C VAL A 151 -1.07 -3.17 18.66
N GLU A 152 -2.32 -3.25 19.06
CA GLU A 152 -2.96 -4.47 19.49
C GLU A 152 -3.85 -5.07 18.38
N ARG A 153 -4.44 -4.20 17.55
CA ARG A 153 -5.36 -4.60 16.48
C ARG A 153 -4.96 -3.96 15.16
N ALA A 154 -4.99 -4.76 14.09
CA ALA A 154 -4.83 -4.27 12.72
C ALA A 154 -6.11 -4.48 11.93
N VAL A 155 -6.58 -3.43 11.26
CA VAL A 155 -7.77 -3.43 10.40
C VAL A 155 -7.31 -3.04 9.00
N PHE A 156 -7.56 -3.91 8.03
CA PHE A 156 -7.24 -3.65 6.63
C PHE A 156 -8.55 -3.57 5.85
N GLU A 157 -8.73 -2.49 5.12
CA GLU A 157 -9.82 -2.36 4.18
C GLU A 157 -9.48 -3.15 2.92
N MET A 158 -10.33 -4.14 2.61
CA MET A 158 -10.20 -4.99 1.42
C MET A 158 -11.35 -4.67 0.49
N GLY A 159 -11.12 -3.75 -0.45
CA GLY A 159 -12.11 -3.43 -1.48
C GLY A 159 -12.21 -4.54 -2.52
N GLN A 160 -13.26 -5.32 -2.46
CA GLN A 160 -13.67 -6.22 -3.55
C GLN A 160 -14.87 -5.61 -4.26
N PHE A 161 -14.60 -4.72 -5.21
CA PHE A 161 -15.65 -4.16 -6.06
C PHE A 161 -15.72 -4.91 -7.39
N ASP A 162 -16.50 -5.98 -7.40
CA ASP A 162 -16.91 -6.60 -8.66
C ASP A 162 -18.19 -5.93 -9.15
N THR A 163 -18.02 -4.94 -10.02
CA THR A 163 -19.13 -4.17 -10.57
C THR A 163 -20.09 -5.00 -11.39
N GLN A 164 -19.62 -6.10 -12.02
CA GLN A 164 -20.49 -7.00 -12.79
C GLN A 164 -21.32 -7.87 -11.86
N VAL A 165 -20.72 -8.38 -10.78
CA VAL A 165 -21.47 -9.11 -9.73
C VAL A 165 -22.53 -8.22 -9.08
N LEU A 166 -22.18 -6.98 -8.71
CA LEU A 166 -23.13 -6.04 -8.11
C LEU A 166 -24.32 -5.75 -9.04
N LYS A 167 -24.06 -5.53 -10.33
CA LYS A 167 -25.12 -5.31 -11.34
C LYS A 167 -25.99 -6.55 -11.54
N ALA A 168 -25.40 -7.74 -11.56
CA ALA A 168 -26.15 -8.98 -11.68
C ALA A 168 -27.07 -9.17 -10.46
N ILE A 169 -26.61 -8.87 -9.25
CA ILE A 169 -27.43 -8.92 -8.03
C ILE A 169 -28.58 -7.90 -8.12
N GLU A 170 -28.31 -6.67 -8.53
CA GLU A 170 -29.31 -5.61 -8.70
C GLU A 170 -30.40 -5.98 -9.71
N LYS A 171 -30.00 -6.63 -10.82
CA LYS A 171 -30.92 -7.08 -11.88
C LYS A 171 -31.56 -8.44 -11.62
N GLY A 172 -31.16 -9.15 -10.57
CA GLY A 172 -31.61 -10.53 -10.31
C GLY A 172 -31.14 -11.55 -11.33
N GLU A 173 -30.02 -11.27 -12.02
CA GLU A 173 -29.38 -12.14 -13.00
C GLU A 173 -28.41 -13.12 -12.34
N PRO A 174 -28.10 -14.28 -12.96
CA PRO A 174 -27.10 -15.20 -12.45
C PRO A 174 -25.72 -14.50 -12.37
N LEU A 175 -24.93 -14.83 -11.33
CA LEU A 175 -23.61 -14.25 -11.13
C LEU A 175 -22.67 -14.62 -12.27
N PRO A 176 -21.91 -13.64 -12.81
CA PRO A 176 -20.99 -13.86 -13.92
C PRO A 176 -19.86 -14.82 -13.51
N GLN A 177 -19.53 -15.76 -14.41
CA GLN A 177 -18.47 -16.74 -14.19
C GLN A 177 -17.55 -16.84 -15.42
N GLY A 178 -16.25 -16.88 -15.19
CA GLY A 178 -15.25 -17.15 -16.24
C GLY A 178 -15.39 -16.24 -17.47
N LYS A 179 -15.97 -16.76 -18.56
CA LYS A 179 -16.13 -16.03 -19.82
C LYS A 179 -17.13 -14.87 -19.77
N ASP A 180 -18.09 -14.91 -18.85
CA ASP A 180 -19.12 -13.88 -18.74
C ASP A 180 -18.50 -12.52 -18.40
N TYR A 181 -17.37 -12.50 -17.68
CA TYR A 181 -16.61 -11.29 -17.41
C TYR A 181 -16.04 -10.61 -18.67
N GLN A 182 -15.92 -11.33 -19.76
CA GLN A 182 -15.47 -10.76 -21.05
C GLN A 182 -16.61 -10.07 -21.80
N HIS A 183 -17.85 -10.38 -21.46
CA HIS A 183 -19.07 -9.88 -22.09
C HIS A 183 -19.68 -8.69 -21.29
N GLY A 184 -18.86 -7.77 -20.81
CA GLY A 184 -19.32 -6.56 -20.13
C GLY A 184 -20.07 -5.61 -21.06
N GLU A 185 -20.63 -4.53 -20.52
CA GLU A 185 -21.46 -3.53 -21.25
C GLU A 185 -20.86 -2.95 -22.52
N ARG A 186 -19.54 -3.06 -22.67
CA ARG A 186 -18.80 -2.58 -23.86
C ARG A 186 -18.51 -3.69 -24.88
N TYR A 187 -18.93 -4.90 -24.58
CA TYR A 187 -18.67 -6.02 -25.47
C TYR A 187 -19.47 -5.87 -26.77
N GLY A 188 -18.79 -6.04 -27.90
CA GLY A 188 -19.40 -5.91 -29.24
C GLY A 188 -19.33 -4.52 -29.85
N TYR A 189 -18.92 -3.50 -29.10
CA TYR A 189 -18.72 -2.15 -29.63
C TYR A 189 -17.25 -1.91 -30.00
N ALA A 190 -17.01 -1.33 -31.18
CA ALA A 190 -15.66 -1.07 -31.67
C ALA A 190 -14.97 0.06 -30.88
N THR A 191 -15.74 1.03 -30.37
CA THR A 191 -15.23 2.18 -29.62
C THR A 191 -16.05 2.49 -28.38
N LEU A 192 -15.45 3.17 -27.39
CA LEU A 192 -16.16 3.66 -26.21
C LEU A 192 -17.30 4.62 -26.59
N ARG A 193 -17.08 5.45 -27.62
CA ARG A 193 -18.07 6.42 -28.10
C ARG A 193 -19.33 5.72 -28.60
N GLU A 194 -19.16 4.64 -29.32
CA GLU A 194 -20.25 3.84 -29.87
C GLU A 194 -21.06 3.15 -28.75
N ALA A 195 -20.37 2.60 -27.75
CA ALA A 195 -21.02 2.03 -26.58
C ALA A 195 -21.83 3.07 -25.78
N VAL A 196 -21.31 4.30 -25.61
CA VAL A 196 -22.01 5.38 -24.93
C VAL A 196 -23.23 5.83 -25.72
N PHE A 197 -23.11 6.02 -27.02
CA PHE A 197 -24.24 6.38 -27.87
C PHE A 197 -25.34 5.32 -27.87
N ALA A 198 -24.98 4.05 -27.93
CA ALA A 198 -25.93 2.95 -27.83
C ALA A 198 -26.62 2.87 -26.45
N ARG A 199 -25.88 3.14 -25.37
CA ARG A 199 -26.44 3.21 -24.02
C ARG A 199 -27.48 4.31 -23.87
N ASP A 200 -27.22 5.48 -24.47
CA ASP A 200 -28.03 6.69 -24.32
C ASP A 200 -29.02 6.86 -25.50
N ASP A 201 -29.30 5.76 -26.24
CA ASP A 201 -30.23 5.72 -27.38
C ASP A 201 -30.00 6.85 -28.41
N TYR A 202 -28.71 7.22 -28.60
CA TYR A 202 -28.29 8.32 -29.50
C TYR A 202 -28.96 9.66 -29.17
N THR A 203 -29.42 9.85 -27.94
CA THR A 203 -30.01 11.10 -27.45
C THR A 203 -29.04 11.90 -26.60
N CYS A 204 -29.14 13.25 -26.66
CA CYS A 204 -28.38 14.16 -25.79
C CYS A 204 -29.21 14.56 -24.57
#